data_b762151574f97019af4b8b65bac16eec
#
_entry.id   b762151574f97019af4b8b65bac16eec
#
_cell.length_a   1.000
_cell.length_b   1.000
_cell.length_c   1.000
_cell.angle_alpha   90.00
_cell.angle_beta   90.00
_cell.angle_gamma   90.00
#
_symmetry.space_group_name_H-M   'P 1'
#
loop_
_entity.id
_entity.type
_entity.pdbx_description
1 polymer ?
#
loop_
_entity_poly.entity_id
_entity_poly.type
_entity_poly.pdbx_seq_one_letter_code
_entity_poly.pdbx_strand_id
1 'polypeptide(L)'
;MLDDFFTRALIGGVGVALVAGPIGCFIIWRRLAYFGDTLSHSALLGIALALLLEINITLTVFLISVLVSFLLLLLQRRATLSSDALLGILAHSTLALGLVVLAFLTWVRVDLMGFLFGDILAVTAYDLATIWGGGIIALAVLSFIWNSLFAITVNYDLATAEGIKPEIINMIFTVIVAAVIAVSMKLVGVLLITALLIMPAATARRFSTSPEWMAVIAAVVGSISVLMGLNGSLEWDTPAGPSIVVAALLCFIVSLLPFPNLIKMKTRGFTRIANLPVKVKENDEAS
;
A
#
# COMPACT_ATOMS: atom_id res chain seq x y z
N MET A 1 15.58 20.25 -17.01
CA MET A 1 15.54 19.26 -15.92
C MET A 1 14.41 18.24 -16.08
N LEU A 2 13.18 18.62 -16.41
CA LEU A 2 12.10 17.64 -16.68
C LEU A 2 12.16 16.99 -18.08
N ASP A 3 13.12 17.35 -18.90
CA ASP A 3 13.32 16.75 -20.23
C ASP A 3 14.09 15.42 -20.15
N ASP A 4 14.79 15.18 -19.04
CA ASP A 4 15.50 13.94 -18.79
C ASP A 4 14.54 12.85 -18.27
N PHE A 5 14.48 11.72 -18.98
CA PHE A 5 13.62 10.58 -18.67
C PHE A 5 13.93 9.99 -17.27
N PHE A 6 15.21 9.94 -16.88
CA PHE A 6 15.65 9.41 -15.60
C PHE A 6 15.16 10.29 -14.44
N THR A 7 15.27 11.60 -14.57
CA THR A 7 14.76 12.56 -13.58
C THR A 7 13.24 12.44 -13.42
N ARG A 8 12.49 12.24 -14.51
CA ARG A 8 11.04 12.01 -14.43
C ARG A 8 10.71 10.70 -13.74
N ALA A 9 11.41 9.61 -14.08
CA ALA A 9 11.26 8.32 -13.43
C ALA A 9 11.49 8.41 -11.91
N LEU A 10 12.54 9.13 -11.51
CA LEU A 10 12.90 9.33 -10.11
C LEU A 10 11.84 10.13 -9.35
N ILE A 11 11.39 11.26 -9.91
CA ILE A 11 10.34 12.10 -9.30
C ILE A 11 9.02 11.32 -9.21
N GLY A 12 8.66 10.57 -10.26
CA GLY A 12 7.45 9.74 -10.28
C GLY A 12 7.50 8.61 -9.25
N GLY A 13 8.61 7.86 -9.23
CA GLY A 13 8.81 6.77 -8.27
C GLY A 13 8.82 7.22 -6.82
N VAL A 14 9.50 8.33 -6.51
CA VAL A 14 9.47 8.95 -5.17
C VAL A 14 8.05 9.41 -4.83
N GLY A 15 7.32 10.03 -5.77
CA GLY A 15 5.92 10.42 -5.56
C GLY A 15 5.04 9.23 -5.17
N VAL A 16 5.16 8.11 -5.88
CA VAL A 16 4.46 6.86 -5.55
C VAL A 16 4.88 6.34 -4.17
N ALA A 17 6.18 6.32 -3.85
CA ALA A 17 6.67 5.82 -2.57
C ALA A 17 6.18 6.64 -1.37
N LEU A 18 6.11 7.97 -1.51
CA LEU A 18 5.58 8.88 -0.49
C LEU A 18 4.12 8.60 -0.14
N VAL A 19 3.33 8.20 -1.14
CA VAL A 19 1.91 7.86 -0.96
C VAL A 19 1.75 6.42 -0.47
N ALA A 20 2.52 5.49 -1.04
CA ALA A 20 2.45 4.07 -0.71
C ALA A 20 2.89 3.78 0.74
N GLY A 21 3.87 4.51 1.28
CA GLY A 21 4.37 4.32 2.65
C GLY A 21 3.28 4.41 3.72
N PRO A 22 2.59 5.55 3.88
CA PRO A 22 1.50 5.72 4.86
C PRO A 22 0.34 4.74 4.66
N ILE A 23 -0.08 4.49 3.42
CA ILE A 23 -1.12 3.51 3.08
C ILE A 23 -0.67 2.10 3.50
N GLY A 24 0.57 1.74 3.18
CA GLY A 24 1.16 0.44 3.52
C GLY A 24 1.20 0.16 5.02
N CYS A 25 1.36 1.19 5.86
CA CYS A 25 1.30 1.04 7.31
C CYS A 25 -0.05 0.48 7.76
N PHE A 26 -1.17 0.99 7.23
CA PHE A 26 -2.49 0.45 7.54
C PHE A 26 -2.70 -0.96 6.97
N ILE A 27 -2.16 -1.25 5.79
CA ILE A 27 -2.19 -2.59 5.21
C ILE A 27 -1.49 -3.60 6.14
N ILE A 28 -0.31 -3.25 6.68
CA ILE A 28 0.46 -4.09 7.61
C ILE A 28 -0.27 -4.25 8.95
N TRP A 29 -0.77 -3.17 9.55
CA TRP A 29 -1.47 -3.22 10.85
C TRP A 29 -2.74 -4.06 10.78
N ARG A 30 -3.47 -3.99 9.67
CA ARG A 30 -4.72 -4.72 9.46
C ARG A 30 -4.54 -6.13 8.92
N ARG A 31 -3.27 -6.57 8.75
CA ARG A 31 -2.91 -7.89 8.19
C ARG A 31 -3.52 -8.14 6.81
N LEU A 32 -3.57 -7.11 5.98
CA LEU A 32 -4.11 -7.16 4.62
C LEU A 32 -2.97 -7.19 3.59
N ALA A 33 -1.88 -7.93 3.85
CA ALA A 33 -0.71 -7.95 2.99
C ALA A 33 -1.04 -8.35 1.53
N TYR A 34 -1.97 -9.30 1.33
CA TYR A 34 -2.43 -9.71 0.01
C TYR A 34 -3.41 -8.74 -0.66
N PHE A 35 -3.83 -7.66 0.02
CA PHE A 35 -4.82 -6.73 -0.52
C PHE A 35 -4.30 -5.98 -1.76
N GLY A 36 -3.05 -5.50 -1.70
CA GLY A 36 -2.40 -4.87 -2.85
C GLY A 36 -2.31 -5.83 -4.04
N ASP A 37 -1.92 -7.08 -3.79
CA ASP A 37 -1.80 -8.12 -4.80
C ASP A 37 -3.17 -8.47 -5.42
N THR A 38 -4.21 -8.61 -4.59
CA THR A 38 -5.59 -8.84 -5.06
C THR A 38 -6.07 -7.73 -5.98
N LEU A 39 -5.85 -6.46 -5.62
CA LEU A 39 -6.23 -5.32 -6.46
C LEU A 39 -5.42 -5.26 -7.75
N SER A 40 -4.15 -5.62 -7.68
CA SER A 40 -3.26 -5.70 -8.83
C SER A 40 -3.69 -6.78 -9.83
N HIS A 41 -4.11 -7.94 -9.35
CA HIS A 41 -4.68 -8.98 -10.22
C HIS A 41 -6.06 -8.57 -10.76
N SER A 42 -6.87 -7.88 -9.96
CA SER A 42 -8.14 -7.33 -10.45
C SER A 42 -7.96 -6.25 -11.54
N ALA A 43 -6.83 -5.56 -11.50
CA ALA A 43 -6.48 -4.57 -12.52
C ALA A 43 -6.30 -5.21 -13.91
N LEU A 44 -5.79 -6.45 -14.00
CA LEU A 44 -5.74 -7.19 -15.27
C LEU A 44 -7.14 -7.47 -15.83
N LEU A 45 -8.10 -7.80 -14.98
CA LEU A 45 -9.50 -7.88 -15.41
C LEU A 45 -10.03 -6.53 -15.88
N GLY A 46 -9.65 -5.45 -15.19
CA GLY A 46 -9.99 -4.08 -15.59
C GLY A 46 -9.44 -3.71 -16.95
N ILE A 47 -8.18 -4.07 -17.26
CA ILE A 47 -7.56 -3.88 -18.56
C ILE A 47 -8.30 -4.69 -19.64
N ALA A 48 -8.56 -5.97 -19.36
CA ALA A 48 -9.27 -6.85 -20.30
C ALA A 48 -10.65 -6.30 -20.68
N LEU A 49 -11.41 -5.81 -19.69
CA LEU A 49 -12.72 -5.19 -19.90
C LEU A 49 -12.61 -3.84 -20.60
N ALA A 50 -11.59 -3.04 -20.31
CA ALA A 50 -11.35 -1.77 -20.99
C ALA A 50 -11.10 -1.97 -22.48
N LEU A 51 -10.30 -2.98 -22.85
CA LEU A 51 -10.03 -3.34 -24.23
C LEU A 51 -11.25 -3.92 -24.93
N LEU A 52 -12.04 -4.75 -24.24
CA LEU A 52 -13.27 -5.33 -24.76
C LEU A 52 -14.35 -4.28 -25.05
N LEU A 53 -14.48 -3.29 -24.16
CA LEU A 53 -15.51 -2.24 -24.23
C LEU A 53 -15.02 -0.94 -24.91
N GLU A 54 -13.75 -0.88 -25.31
CA GLU A 54 -13.10 0.28 -25.93
C GLU A 54 -13.19 1.56 -25.08
N ILE A 55 -13.07 1.41 -23.74
CA ILE A 55 -13.14 2.51 -22.78
C ILE A 55 -11.80 2.79 -22.12
N ASN A 56 -11.71 3.89 -21.36
CA ASN A 56 -10.46 4.30 -20.71
C ASN A 56 -9.94 3.26 -19.71
N ILE A 57 -8.70 2.79 -19.93
CA ILE A 57 -8.07 1.72 -19.13
C ILE A 57 -7.99 2.12 -17.66
N THR A 58 -7.49 3.31 -17.34
CA THR A 58 -7.30 3.77 -15.96
C THR A 58 -8.64 3.83 -15.20
N LEU A 59 -9.69 4.33 -15.85
CA LEU A 59 -11.02 4.40 -15.26
C LEU A 59 -11.59 3.00 -15.00
N THR A 60 -11.44 2.08 -15.95
CA THR A 60 -11.97 0.71 -15.83
C THR A 60 -11.22 -0.06 -14.75
N VAL A 61 -9.90 0.04 -14.71
CA VAL A 61 -9.08 -0.54 -13.64
C VAL A 61 -9.50 -0.02 -12.26
N PHE A 62 -9.70 1.29 -12.14
CA PHE A 62 -10.19 1.89 -10.90
C PHE A 62 -11.56 1.34 -10.49
N LEU A 63 -12.53 1.31 -11.40
CA LEU A 63 -13.88 0.80 -11.12
C LEU A 63 -13.89 -0.68 -10.73
N ILE A 64 -13.13 -1.52 -11.44
CA ILE A 64 -12.99 -2.94 -11.10
C ILE A 64 -12.30 -3.13 -9.75
N SER A 65 -11.24 -2.38 -9.47
CA SER A 65 -10.56 -2.43 -8.17
C SER A 65 -11.49 -2.02 -7.02
N VAL A 66 -12.31 -0.99 -7.20
CA VAL A 66 -13.33 -0.58 -6.23
C VAL A 66 -14.41 -1.66 -6.06
N LEU A 67 -14.87 -2.26 -7.15
CA LEU A 67 -15.87 -3.33 -7.13
C LEU A 67 -15.35 -4.56 -6.35
N VAL A 68 -14.13 -5.01 -6.66
CA VAL A 68 -13.49 -6.15 -5.98
C VAL A 68 -13.28 -5.87 -4.50
N SER A 69 -12.90 -4.66 -4.17
CA SER A 69 -12.75 -4.22 -2.78
C SER A 69 -14.07 -4.19 -2.03
N PHE A 70 -15.14 -3.71 -2.66
CA PHE A 70 -16.48 -3.74 -2.09
C PHE A 70 -16.97 -5.18 -1.91
N LEU A 71 -16.71 -6.05 -2.89
CA LEU A 71 -17.01 -7.48 -2.79
C LEU A 71 -16.26 -8.13 -1.61
N LEU A 72 -15.00 -7.79 -1.41
CA LEU A 72 -14.23 -8.24 -0.23
C LEU A 72 -14.91 -7.84 1.08
N LEU A 73 -15.33 -6.58 1.22
CA LEU A 73 -16.03 -6.10 2.43
C LEU A 73 -17.35 -6.83 2.67
N LEU A 74 -18.10 -7.15 1.61
CA LEU A 74 -19.32 -7.94 1.72
C LEU A 74 -19.04 -9.38 2.14
N LEU A 75 -18.02 -10.01 1.55
CA LEU A 75 -17.64 -11.38 1.87
C LEU A 75 -17.11 -11.51 3.30
N GLN A 76 -16.30 -10.56 3.77
CA GLN A 76 -15.80 -10.55 5.16
C GLN A 76 -16.92 -10.53 6.20
N ARG A 77 -18.11 -9.98 5.88
CA ARG A 77 -19.26 -9.97 6.78
C ARG A 77 -20.05 -11.30 6.79
N ARG A 78 -20.02 -12.04 5.69
CA ARG A 78 -20.87 -13.23 5.50
C ARG A 78 -20.10 -14.54 5.58
N ALA A 79 -18.82 -14.53 5.26
CA ALA A 79 -18.00 -15.73 5.23
C ALA A 79 -17.31 -15.99 6.57
N THR A 80 -17.20 -17.24 6.95
CA THR A 80 -16.42 -17.71 8.11
C THR A 80 -14.93 -17.86 7.80
N LEU A 81 -14.51 -17.45 6.60
CA LEU A 81 -13.14 -17.56 6.11
C LEU A 81 -12.28 -16.39 6.60
N SER A 82 -10.98 -16.63 6.73
CA SER A 82 -10.01 -15.57 7.03
C SER A 82 -9.95 -14.54 5.91
N SER A 83 -9.57 -13.30 6.24
CA SER A 83 -9.39 -12.25 5.23
C SER A 83 -8.37 -12.64 4.16
N ASP A 84 -7.30 -13.34 4.53
CA ASP A 84 -6.28 -13.81 3.58
C ASP A 84 -6.83 -14.84 2.59
N ALA A 85 -7.70 -15.76 3.05
CA ALA A 85 -8.35 -16.72 2.16
C ALA A 85 -9.29 -16.02 1.16
N LEU A 86 -10.07 -15.04 1.62
CA LEU A 86 -10.96 -14.25 0.74
C LEU A 86 -10.17 -13.44 -0.27
N LEU A 87 -9.07 -12.83 0.14
CA LEU A 87 -8.15 -12.10 -0.74
C LEU A 87 -7.56 -13.03 -1.81
N GLY A 88 -7.10 -14.23 -1.42
CA GLY A 88 -6.58 -15.22 -2.37
C GLY A 88 -7.63 -15.67 -3.39
N ILE A 89 -8.86 -15.94 -2.94
CA ILE A 89 -9.97 -16.32 -3.82
C ILE A 89 -10.25 -15.19 -4.84
N LEU A 90 -10.37 -13.96 -4.37
CA LEU A 90 -10.65 -12.81 -5.24
C LEU A 90 -9.49 -12.56 -6.21
N ALA A 91 -8.24 -12.63 -5.76
CA ALA A 91 -7.06 -12.44 -6.59
C ALA A 91 -7.02 -13.43 -7.75
N HIS A 92 -7.09 -14.72 -7.44
CA HIS A 92 -7.00 -15.75 -8.47
C HIS A 92 -8.24 -15.77 -9.38
N SER A 93 -9.43 -15.51 -8.85
CA SER A 93 -10.65 -15.45 -9.66
C SER A 93 -10.64 -14.28 -10.64
N THR A 94 -10.24 -13.08 -10.19
CA THR A 94 -10.17 -11.90 -11.07
C THR A 94 -9.06 -12.04 -12.10
N LEU A 95 -7.91 -12.61 -11.73
CA LEU A 95 -6.84 -12.92 -12.68
C LEU A 95 -7.32 -13.90 -13.76
N ALA A 96 -7.94 -15.01 -13.35
CA ALA A 96 -8.44 -16.02 -14.28
C ALA A 96 -9.50 -15.45 -15.22
N LEU A 97 -10.46 -14.66 -14.69
CA LEU A 97 -11.46 -13.98 -15.51
C LEU A 97 -10.81 -12.99 -16.49
N GLY A 98 -9.82 -12.20 -16.05
CA GLY A 98 -9.08 -11.28 -16.92
C GLY A 98 -8.40 -12.02 -18.08
N LEU A 99 -7.68 -13.11 -17.78
CA LEU A 99 -7.01 -13.92 -18.80
C LEU A 99 -7.99 -14.58 -19.78
N VAL A 100 -9.13 -15.07 -19.29
CA VAL A 100 -10.19 -15.63 -20.15
C VAL A 100 -10.77 -14.57 -21.09
N VAL A 101 -11.07 -13.38 -20.58
CA VAL A 101 -11.54 -12.26 -21.41
C VAL A 101 -10.50 -11.88 -22.47
N LEU A 102 -9.21 -11.76 -22.08
CA LEU A 102 -8.13 -11.48 -23.02
C LEU A 102 -7.96 -12.55 -24.08
N ALA A 103 -8.19 -13.82 -23.77
CA ALA A 103 -8.11 -14.92 -24.74
C ALA A 103 -9.15 -14.82 -25.86
N PHE A 104 -10.29 -14.16 -25.63
CA PHE A 104 -11.28 -13.87 -26.67
C PHE A 104 -10.89 -12.68 -27.56
N LEU A 105 -9.95 -11.84 -27.13
CA LEU A 105 -9.50 -10.65 -27.86
C LEU A 105 -8.32 -10.99 -28.78
N THR A 106 -8.53 -11.87 -29.79
CA THR A 106 -7.46 -12.38 -30.66
C THR A 106 -6.81 -11.31 -31.54
N TRP A 107 -7.45 -10.16 -31.71
CA TRP A 107 -6.95 -9.02 -32.49
C TRP A 107 -6.08 -8.05 -31.68
N VAL A 108 -6.05 -8.17 -30.35
CA VAL A 108 -5.26 -7.30 -29.47
C VAL A 108 -4.02 -8.03 -28.99
N ARG A 109 -2.83 -7.49 -29.31
CA ARG A 109 -1.58 -7.95 -28.70
C ARG A 109 -1.37 -7.18 -27.41
N VAL A 110 -1.71 -7.82 -26.28
CA VAL A 110 -1.50 -7.22 -24.95
C VAL A 110 -0.09 -7.56 -24.48
N ASP A 111 0.69 -6.54 -24.20
CA ASP A 111 1.97 -6.72 -23.53
C ASP A 111 1.74 -6.88 -22.01
N LEU A 112 1.50 -8.12 -21.59
CA LEU A 112 1.31 -8.46 -20.18
C LEU A 112 2.56 -8.14 -19.34
N MET A 113 3.76 -8.27 -19.92
CA MET A 113 5.01 -7.95 -19.22
C MET A 113 5.11 -6.45 -18.94
N GLY A 114 4.72 -5.61 -19.89
CA GLY A 114 4.66 -4.16 -19.68
C GLY A 114 3.70 -3.77 -18.56
N PHE A 115 2.57 -4.44 -18.40
CA PHE A 115 1.66 -4.17 -17.28
C PHE A 115 2.16 -4.71 -15.93
N LEU A 116 2.84 -5.86 -15.92
CA LEU A 116 3.39 -6.44 -14.67
C LEU A 116 4.56 -5.64 -14.12
N PHE A 117 5.49 -5.25 -14.97
CA PHE A 117 6.72 -4.55 -14.56
C PHE A 117 6.62 -3.02 -14.68
N GLY A 118 5.64 -2.53 -15.45
CA GLY A 118 5.52 -1.11 -15.77
C GLY A 118 6.67 -0.61 -16.65
N ASP A 119 6.59 0.63 -17.05
CA ASP A 119 7.70 1.34 -17.70
C ASP A 119 7.88 2.70 -17.01
N ILE A 120 8.56 2.68 -15.87
CA ILE A 120 8.82 3.89 -15.08
C ILE A 120 9.71 4.87 -15.85
N LEU A 121 10.48 4.42 -16.86
CA LEU A 121 11.33 5.27 -17.66
C LEU A 121 10.56 6.01 -18.76
N ALA A 122 9.38 5.50 -19.16
CA ALA A 122 8.49 6.14 -20.13
C ALA A 122 7.54 7.19 -19.53
N VAL A 123 7.73 7.57 -18.26
CA VAL A 123 6.87 8.54 -17.54
C VAL A 123 6.88 9.89 -18.23
N THR A 124 5.70 10.39 -18.59
CA THR A 124 5.48 11.71 -19.17
C THR A 124 5.27 12.79 -18.08
N ALA A 125 5.36 14.07 -18.46
CA ALA A 125 5.04 15.18 -17.54
C ALA A 125 3.57 15.15 -17.08
N TYR A 126 2.65 14.67 -17.93
CA TYR A 126 1.25 14.49 -17.58
C TYR A 126 1.07 13.39 -16.53
N ASP A 127 1.78 12.27 -16.66
CA ASP A 127 1.77 11.20 -15.70
C ASP A 127 2.31 11.67 -14.34
N LEU A 128 3.37 12.48 -14.32
CA LEU A 128 3.88 13.11 -13.09
C LEU A 128 2.81 13.98 -12.40
N ALA A 129 2.11 14.81 -13.17
CA ALA A 129 1.03 15.63 -12.62
C ALA A 129 -0.10 14.77 -12.02
N THR A 130 -0.42 13.62 -12.65
CA THR A 130 -1.42 12.68 -12.18
C THR A 130 -0.98 11.96 -10.90
N ILE A 131 0.29 11.52 -10.81
CA ILE A 131 0.86 10.89 -9.60
C ILE A 131 0.82 11.88 -8.43
N TRP A 132 1.36 13.07 -8.62
CA TRP A 132 1.46 14.05 -7.53
C TRP A 132 0.10 14.61 -7.15
N GLY A 133 -0.76 14.95 -8.13
CA GLY A 133 -2.11 15.42 -7.87
C GLY A 133 -2.97 14.36 -7.18
N GLY A 134 -3.02 13.16 -7.73
CA GLY A 134 -3.73 12.02 -7.13
C GLY A 134 -3.14 11.62 -5.78
N GLY A 135 -1.82 11.63 -5.64
CA GLY A 135 -1.11 11.33 -4.40
C GLY A 135 -1.42 12.33 -3.29
N ILE A 136 -1.42 13.63 -3.58
CA ILE A 136 -1.79 14.68 -2.61
C ILE A 136 -3.24 14.50 -2.17
N ILE A 137 -4.16 14.25 -3.09
CA ILE A 137 -5.56 13.99 -2.76
C ILE A 137 -5.68 12.74 -1.87
N ALA A 138 -5.01 11.64 -2.24
CA ALA A 138 -5.04 10.41 -1.48
C ALA A 138 -4.50 10.61 -0.03
N LEU A 139 -3.36 11.31 0.12
CA LEU A 139 -2.80 11.62 1.43
C LEU A 139 -3.67 12.59 2.23
N ALA A 140 -4.30 13.58 1.60
CA ALA A 140 -5.22 14.49 2.27
C ALA A 140 -6.43 13.74 2.82
N VAL A 141 -7.07 12.87 2.01
CA VAL A 141 -8.20 12.06 2.46
C VAL A 141 -7.78 11.07 3.54
N LEU A 142 -6.61 10.42 3.38
CA LEU A 142 -6.05 9.51 4.40
C LEU A 142 -5.80 10.24 5.72
N SER A 143 -5.24 11.46 5.69
CA SER A 143 -5.01 12.29 6.87
C SER A 143 -6.32 12.66 7.57
N PHE A 144 -7.36 12.96 6.80
CA PHE A 144 -8.69 13.27 7.34
C PHE A 144 -9.32 12.09 8.07
N ILE A 145 -9.17 10.86 7.54
CA ILE A 145 -9.72 9.64 8.17
C ILE A 145 -8.73 8.97 9.13
N TRP A 146 -7.49 9.50 9.30
CA TRP A 146 -6.39 8.86 10.02
C TRP A 146 -6.77 8.34 11.40
N ASN A 147 -7.29 9.21 12.25
CA ASN A 147 -7.66 8.86 13.63
C ASN A 147 -8.78 7.82 13.68
N SER A 148 -9.80 7.97 12.84
CA SER A 148 -10.91 7.02 12.77
C SER A 148 -10.46 5.66 12.25
N LEU A 149 -9.61 5.63 11.20
CA LEU A 149 -9.05 4.42 10.64
C LEU A 149 -8.13 3.71 11.65
N PHE A 150 -7.33 4.47 12.40
CA PHE A 150 -6.47 3.95 13.44
C PHE A 150 -7.28 3.36 14.60
N ALA A 151 -8.31 4.08 15.10
CA ALA A 151 -9.21 3.60 16.15
C ALA A 151 -9.86 2.25 15.78
N ILE A 152 -10.40 2.14 14.56
CA ILE A 152 -10.99 0.89 14.05
C ILE A 152 -9.94 -0.23 13.97
N THR A 153 -8.70 0.10 13.62
CA THR A 153 -7.61 -0.87 13.50
C THR A 153 -7.17 -1.42 14.87
N VAL A 154 -7.25 -0.60 15.92
CA VAL A 154 -6.92 -1.00 17.29
C VAL A 154 -8.05 -1.82 17.92
N ASN A 155 -9.28 -1.31 17.87
CA ASN A 155 -10.44 -2.01 18.43
C ASN A 155 -11.72 -1.57 17.69
N TYR A 156 -12.28 -2.50 16.93
CA TYR A 156 -13.47 -2.28 16.10
C TYR A 156 -14.71 -1.96 16.95
N ASP A 157 -14.93 -2.69 18.03
CA ASP A 157 -16.13 -2.56 18.87
C ASP A 157 -16.11 -1.26 19.66
N LEU A 158 -14.94 -0.89 20.19
CA LEU A 158 -14.78 0.37 20.92
C LEU A 158 -14.98 1.58 19.99
N ALA A 159 -14.38 1.55 18.80
CA ALA A 159 -14.57 2.61 17.81
C ALA A 159 -16.04 2.77 17.40
N THR A 160 -16.78 1.65 17.28
CA THR A 160 -18.22 1.68 17.00
C THR A 160 -19.01 2.26 18.17
N ALA A 161 -18.65 1.95 19.40
CA ALA A 161 -19.28 2.50 20.59
C ALA A 161 -19.05 4.02 20.74
N GLU A 162 -17.92 4.52 20.26
CA GLU A 162 -17.60 5.97 20.15
C GLU A 162 -18.33 6.68 18.98
N GLY A 163 -19.17 5.96 18.23
CA GLY A 163 -19.97 6.52 17.13
C GLY A 163 -19.25 6.59 15.77
N ILE A 164 -18.04 6.04 15.67
CA ILE A 164 -17.35 5.90 14.37
C ILE A 164 -18.14 4.85 13.55
N LYS A 165 -18.29 5.10 12.26
CA LYS A 165 -18.91 4.15 11.32
C LYS A 165 -17.81 3.39 10.57
N PRO A 166 -17.38 2.18 11.05
CA PRO A 166 -16.22 1.48 10.50
C PRO A 166 -16.36 1.14 9.02
N GLU A 167 -17.60 0.88 8.59
CA GLU A 167 -17.91 0.51 7.21
C GLU A 167 -17.59 1.62 6.23
N ILE A 168 -17.96 2.86 6.56
CA ILE A 168 -17.72 4.03 5.72
C ILE A 168 -16.22 4.31 5.67
N ILE A 169 -15.54 4.28 6.82
CA ILE A 169 -14.09 4.52 6.90
C ILE A 169 -13.31 3.47 6.11
N ASN A 170 -13.70 2.18 6.25
CA ASN A 170 -13.09 1.09 5.50
C ASN A 170 -13.33 1.24 3.99
N MET A 171 -14.53 1.65 3.58
CA MET A 171 -14.84 1.90 2.17
C MET A 171 -14.00 3.05 1.61
N ILE A 172 -13.87 4.16 2.34
CA ILE A 172 -13.02 5.28 1.92
C ILE A 172 -11.57 4.84 1.78
N PHE A 173 -11.02 4.14 2.77
CA PHE A 173 -9.65 3.62 2.71
C PHE A 173 -9.44 2.71 1.50
N THR A 174 -10.35 1.81 1.24
CA THR A 174 -10.31 0.89 0.12
C THR A 174 -10.34 1.60 -1.24
N VAL A 175 -11.17 2.64 -1.37
CA VAL A 175 -11.23 3.49 -2.58
C VAL A 175 -9.90 4.24 -2.78
N ILE A 176 -9.30 4.75 -1.71
CA ILE A 176 -7.97 5.40 -1.78
C ILE A 176 -6.93 4.41 -2.32
N VAL A 177 -6.87 3.20 -1.76
CA VAL A 177 -5.89 2.18 -2.20
C VAL A 177 -6.13 1.80 -3.66
N ALA A 178 -7.38 1.59 -4.06
CA ALA A 178 -7.75 1.28 -5.44
C ALA A 178 -7.34 2.41 -6.41
N ALA A 179 -7.55 3.68 -6.03
CA ALA A 179 -7.16 4.83 -6.83
C ALA A 179 -5.63 4.93 -6.99
N VAL A 180 -4.89 4.74 -5.90
CA VAL A 180 -3.42 4.76 -5.93
C VAL A 180 -2.87 3.64 -6.80
N ILE A 181 -3.40 2.43 -6.69
CA ILE A 181 -2.99 1.31 -7.53
C ILE A 181 -3.32 1.58 -9.00
N ALA A 182 -4.53 2.04 -9.32
CA ALA A 182 -4.96 2.30 -10.70
C ALA A 182 -4.11 3.38 -11.39
N VAL A 183 -3.70 4.43 -10.66
CA VAL A 183 -2.83 5.49 -11.18
C VAL A 183 -1.40 5.00 -11.33
N SER A 184 -0.89 4.28 -10.33
CA SER A 184 0.51 3.88 -10.28
C SER A 184 0.82 2.68 -11.19
N MET A 185 -0.16 1.81 -11.43
CA MET A 185 0.05 0.55 -12.15
C MET A 185 0.58 0.74 -13.56
N LYS A 186 0.06 1.74 -14.28
CA LYS A 186 0.49 2.06 -15.66
C LYS A 186 1.98 2.41 -15.75
N LEU A 187 2.51 3.03 -14.70
CA LEU A 187 3.83 3.64 -14.69
C LEU A 187 4.87 2.74 -13.99
N VAL A 188 4.47 2.21 -12.87
CA VAL A 188 5.35 1.49 -11.93
C VAL A 188 5.17 -0.02 -12.06
N GLY A 189 4.08 -0.44 -12.68
CA GLY A 189 3.69 -1.84 -12.79
C GLY A 189 3.05 -2.39 -11.52
N VAL A 190 2.34 -3.49 -11.73
CA VAL A 190 1.61 -4.22 -10.67
C VAL A 190 2.56 -4.70 -9.58
N LEU A 191 3.70 -5.27 -9.94
CA LEU A 191 4.65 -5.88 -9.02
C LEU A 191 5.33 -4.83 -8.14
N LEU A 192 5.72 -3.69 -8.71
CA LEU A 192 6.43 -2.67 -7.95
C LEU A 192 5.51 -1.93 -6.97
N ILE A 193 4.25 -1.63 -7.36
CA ILE A 193 3.33 -0.92 -6.44
C ILE A 193 3.00 -1.78 -5.21
N THR A 194 2.79 -3.09 -5.37
CA THR A 194 2.53 -4.00 -4.24
C THR A 194 3.74 -4.10 -3.32
N ALA A 195 4.95 -4.18 -3.88
CA ALA A 195 6.18 -4.20 -3.11
C ALA A 195 6.39 -2.89 -2.32
N LEU A 196 6.15 -1.72 -2.93
CA LEU A 196 6.26 -0.41 -2.27
C LEU A 196 5.19 -0.19 -1.18
N LEU A 197 4.03 -0.82 -1.29
CA LEU A 197 3.02 -0.79 -0.23
C LEU A 197 3.42 -1.62 1.00
N ILE A 198 4.11 -2.74 0.80
CA ILE A 198 4.36 -3.71 1.88
C ILE A 198 5.75 -3.54 2.49
N MET A 199 6.82 -3.58 1.67
CA MET A 199 8.20 -3.69 2.16
C MET A 199 8.67 -2.47 2.97
N PRO A 200 8.45 -1.22 2.52
CA PRO A 200 8.85 -0.04 3.30
C PRO A 200 8.10 0.06 4.62
N ALA A 201 6.79 -0.27 4.63
CA ALA A 201 5.98 -0.27 5.85
C ALA A 201 6.40 -1.37 6.83
N ALA A 202 6.73 -2.58 6.34
CA ALA A 202 7.27 -3.66 7.16
C ALA A 202 8.62 -3.30 7.77
N THR A 203 9.50 -2.64 7.01
CA THR A 203 10.78 -2.10 7.48
C THR A 203 10.57 -1.05 8.56
N ALA A 204 9.69 -0.08 8.31
CA ALA A 204 9.41 1.02 9.23
C ALA A 204 8.86 0.56 10.58
N ARG A 205 8.08 -0.52 10.59
CA ARG A 205 7.49 -1.08 11.82
C ARG A 205 8.52 -1.42 12.91
N ARG A 206 9.76 -1.73 12.54
CA ARG A 206 10.81 -2.05 13.51
C ARG A 206 11.39 -0.83 14.20
N PHE A 207 11.42 0.30 13.52
CA PHE A 207 12.05 1.54 13.98
C PHE A 207 11.04 2.53 14.56
N SER A 208 9.74 2.32 14.31
CA SER A 208 8.70 3.25 14.74
C SER A 208 8.24 3.01 16.18
N THR A 209 7.96 4.10 16.87
CA THR A 209 7.37 4.13 18.22
C THR A 209 5.93 4.66 18.19
N SER A 210 5.53 5.38 17.15
CA SER A 210 4.16 5.85 16.92
C SER A 210 3.70 5.55 15.49
N PRO A 211 2.37 5.55 15.25
CA PRO A 211 1.80 5.35 13.92
C PRO A 211 2.30 6.36 12.89
N GLU A 212 2.36 7.64 13.27
CA GLU A 212 2.77 8.73 12.40
C GLU A 212 4.25 8.58 12.00
N TRP A 213 5.11 8.24 12.97
CA TRP A 213 6.53 7.96 12.69
C TRP A 213 6.69 6.76 11.77
N MET A 214 5.85 5.74 11.93
CA MET A 214 5.90 4.60 11.02
C MET A 214 5.59 5.02 9.58
N ALA A 215 4.58 5.87 9.37
CA ALA A 215 4.24 6.39 8.06
C ALA A 215 5.37 7.20 7.43
N VAL A 216 6.01 8.09 8.22
CA VAL A 216 7.16 8.88 7.76
C VAL A 216 8.35 7.99 7.40
N ILE A 217 8.72 7.05 8.27
CA ILE A 217 9.83 6.13 8.01
C ILE A 217 9.54 5.26 6.78
N ALA A 218 8.31 4.78 6.62
CA ALA A 218 7.91 4.00 5.45
C ALA A 218 8.06 4.80 4.14
N ALA A 219 7.61 6.06 4.14
CA ALA A 219 7.77 6.95 3.00
C ALA A 219 9.26 7.21 2.66
N VAL A 220 10.10 7.42 3.66
CA VAL A 220 11.55 7.61 3.50
C VAL A 220 12.21 6.34 2.97
N VAL A 221 11.93 5.17 3.56
CA VAL A 221 12.48 3.89 3.11
C VAL A 221 12.05 3.58 1.67
N GLY A 222 10.78 3.82 1.33
CA GLY A 222 10.28 3.67 -0.02
C GLY A 222 11.00 4.57 -1.02
N SER A 223 11.22 5.83 -0.66
CA SER A 223 11.97 6.80 -1.49
C SER A 223 13.44 6.39 -1.67
N ILE A 224 14.09 5.92 -0.61
CA ILE A 224 15.47 5.39 -0.68
C ILE A 224 15.51 4.16 -1.60
N SER A 225 14.53 3.26 -1.50
CA SER A 225 14.45 2.07 -2.36
C SER A 225 14.32 2.44 -3.84
N VAL A 226 13.52 3.46 -4.16
CA VAL A 226 13.39 3.99 -5.53
C VAL A 226 14.72 4.56 -6.01
N LEU A 227 15.37 5.40 -5.19
CA LEU A 227 16.67 6.00 -5.52
C LEU A 227 17.72 4.92 -5.77
N MET A 228 17.88 3.96 -4.85
CA MET A 228 18.86 2.88 -4.98
C MET A 228 18.55 1.97 -6.17
N GLY A 229 17.27 1.60 -6.35
CA GLY A 229 16.86 0.70 -7.42
C GLY A 229 17.02 1.29 -8.80
N LEU A 230 16.65 2.57 -9.01
CA LEU A 230 16.82 3.25 -10.30
C LEU A 230 18.30 3.47 -10.65
N ASN A 231 19.12 3.88 -9.67
CA ASN A 231 20.56 4.01 -9.91
C ASN A 231 21.20 2.66 -10.21
N GLY A 232 20.85 1.60 -9.45
CA GLY A 232 21.32 0.25 -9.73
C GLY A 232 20.87 -0.27 -11.10
N SER A 233 19.63 0.03 -11.50
CA SER A 233 19.14 -0.29 -12.85
C SER A 233 19.95 0.36 -13.94
N LEU A 234 20.36 1.62 -13.76
CA LEU A 234 21.18 2.36 -14.70
C LEU A 234 22.62 1.80 -14.79
N GLU A 235 23.22 1.44 -13.65
CA GLU A 235 24.60 0.94 -13.60
C GLU A 235 24.73 -0.50 -14.14
N TRP A 236 23.71 -1.34 -13.93
CA TRP A 236 23.78 -2.77 -14.26
C TRP A 236 22.89 -3.16 -15.45
N ASP A 237 22.29 -2.20 -16.12
CA ASP A 237 21.38 -2.41 -17.26
C ASP A 237 20.27 -3.43 -16.95
N THR A 238 19.67 -3.28 -15.77
CA THR A 238 18.60 -4.18 -15.26
C THR A 238 17.23 -3.54 -15.33
N PRO A 239 16.11 -4.30 -15.38
CA PRO A 239 14.77 -3.73 -15.39
C PRO A 239 14.51 -2.87 -14.15
N ALA A 240 14.05 -1.63 -14.34
CA ALA A 240 13.92 -0.64 -13.27
C ALA A 240 12.95 -1.07 -12.15
N GLY A 241 11.77 -1.61 -12.50
CA GLY A 241 10.78 -2.09 -11.53
C GLY A 241 11.33 -3.15 -10.57
N PRO A 242 11.81 -4.29 -11.06
CA PRO A 242 12.46 -5.32 -10.25
C PRO A 242 13.64 -4.81 -9.43
N SER A 243 14.48 -3.91 -9.98
CA SER A 243 15.62 -3.34 -9.26
C SER A 243 15.20 -2.54 -8.02
N ILE A 244 14.10 -1.78 -8.11
CA ILE A 244 13.52 -1.07 -6.96
C ILE A 244 12.99 -2.05 -5.91
N VAL A 245 12.36 -3.15 -6.34
CA VAL A 245 11.87 -4.20 -5.41
C VAL A 245 13.03 -4.86 -4.67
N VAL A 246 14.14 -5.17 -5.37
CA VAL A 246 15.35 -5.70 -4.76
C VAL A 246 15.96 -4.71 -3.77
N ALA A 247 16.01 -3.43 -4.11
CA ALA A 247 16.47 -2.39 -3.18
C ALA A 247 15.59 -2.30 -1.93
N ALA A 248 14.26 -2.39 -2.07
CA ALA A 248 13.33 -2.42 -0.94
C ALA A 248 13.52 -3.68 -0.07
N LEU A 249 13.77 -4.83 -0.69
CA LEU A 249 14.11 -6.07 0.00
C LEU A 249 15.42 -5.94 0.79
N LEU A 250 16.44 -5.34 0.22
CA LEU A 250 17.73 -5.10 0.90
C LEU A 250 17.52 -4.19 2.12
N CYS A 251 16.76 -3.10 1.98
CA CYS A 251 16.39 -2.24 3.12
C CYS A 251 15.67 -3.03 4.22
N PHE A 252 14.77 -3.93 3.84
CA PHE A 252 14.07 -4.80 4.79
C PHE A 252 15.02 -5.77 5.48
N ILE A 253 15.89 -6.48 4.74
CA ILE A 253 16.87 -7.41 5.31
C ILE A 253 17.83 -6.68 6.26
N VAL A 254 18.36 -5.53 5.87
CA VAL A 254 19.21 -4.70 6.73
C VAL A 254 18.47 -4.31 8.02
N SER A 255 17.18 -4.02 7.94
CA SER A 255 16.37 -3.73 9.13
C SER A 255 16.28 -4.91 10.09
N LEU A 256 16.45 -6.16 9.62
CA LEU A 256 16.40 -7.37 10.45
C LEU A 256 17.66 -7.57 11.28
N LEU A 257 18.78 -6.94 10.92
CA LEU A 257 20.00 -7.03 11.68
C LEU A 257 19.81 -6.52 13.11
N PRO A 258 20.42 -7.14 14.11
CA PRO A 258 20.30 -6.70 15.50
C PRO A 258 21.08 -5.40 15.71
N PHE A 259 20.36 -4.27 15.79
CA PHE A 259 20.93 -2.99 16.19
C PHE A 259 20.82 -2.85 17.71
N PRO A 260 21.88 -3.10 18.49
CA PRO A 260 21.83 -3.22 19.97
C PRO A 260 21.34 -1.94 20.66
N ASN A 261 21.53 -0.78 20.05
CA ASN A 261 21.14 0.52 20.64
C ASN A 261 19.63 0.83 20.55
N LEU A 262 18.91 0.25 19.60
CA LEU A 262 17.45 0.48 19.44
C LEU A 262 16.62 -0.35 20.43
N ILE A 263 17.14 -1.52 20.82
CA ILE A 263 16.50 -2.42 21.80
C ILE A 263 16.50 -1.77 23.19
N LYS A 264 17.59 -1.07 23.57
CA LYS A 264 17.71 -0.37 24.87
C LYS A 264 16.76 0.82 25.03
N MET A 265 16.35 1.50 23.96
CA MET A 265 15.37 2.57 24.04
C MET A 265 13.94 2.04 24.25
N LYS A 266 13.60 0.90 23.70
CA LYS A 266 12.25 0.30 23.80
C LYS A 266 11.98 -0.25 25.21
N THR A 267 13.00 -0.78 25.90
CA THR A 267 12.88 -1.30 27.28
C THR A 267 12.84 -0.20 28.33
N ARG A 268 13.49 0.96 28.12
CA ARG A 268 13.44 2.09 29.07
C ARG A 268 12.06 2.75 29.18
N GLY A 269 11.23 2.72 28.14
CA GLY A 269 9.85 3.22 28.19
C GLY A 269 8.93 2.35 29.04
N PHE A 270 9.11 1.04 28.97
CA PHE A 270 8.23 0.09 29.65
C PHE A 270 8.52 -0.01 31.16
N THR A 271 9.78 0.06 31.56
CA THR A 271 10.19 0.05 32.98
C THR A 271 9.80 1.33 33.74
N ARG A 272 9.62 2.46 33.03
CA ARG A 272 9.19 3.72 33.67
C ARG A 272 7.71 3.70 34.06
N ILE A 273 6.87 2.96 33.33
CA ILE A 273 5.43 2.82 33.64
C ILE A 273 5.21 1.77 34.74
N ALA A 274 6.00 0.70 34.79
CA ALA A 274 5.91 -0.34 35.79
C ALA A 274 6.34 0.11 37.20
N ASN A 275 7.10 1.19 37.34
CA ASN A 275 7.61 1.71 38.61
C ASN A 275 6.83 2.94 39.12
N LEU A 276 5.63 3.22 38.61
CA LEU A 276 4.77 4.23 39.22
C LEU A 276 4.22 3.68 40.55
N PRO A 277 4.40 4.35 41.69
CA PRO A 277 3.85 3.89 42.94
C PRO A 277 2.32 3.92 42.86
N VAL A 278 1.71 2.76 42.99
CA VAL A 278 0.27 2.63 43.18
C VAL A 278 -0.05 3.25 44.52
N LYS A 279 -0.58 4.47 44.55
CA LYS A 279 -1.16 5.05 45.75
C LYS A 279 -2.44 4.29 46.06
N VAL A 280 -2.34 3.26 46.90
CA VAL A 280 -3.48 2.68 47.57
C VAL A 280 -3.99 3.74 48.53
N LYS A 281 -5.19 4.28 48.29
CA LYS A 281 -5.94 5.03 49.27
C LYS A 281 -6.37 4.03 50.35
N GLU A 282 -5.69 3.97 51.44
CA GLU A 282 -6.24 3.44 52.71
C GLU A 282 -7.44 4.31 53.09
N ASN A 283 -8.65 3.76 52.94
CA ASN A 283 -9.82 4.36 53.59
C ASN A 283 -9.70 4.05 55.05
N ASP A 284 -9.42 5.03 55.86
CA ASP A 284 -9.69 4.99 57.28
C ASP A 284 -11.22 4.90 57.52
N GLU A 285 -11.71 3.71 57.70
CA GLU A 285 -12.96 3.45 58.42
C GLU A 285 -12.59 3.24 59.88
N ALA A 286 -12.72 4.30 60.67
CA ALA A 286 -12.81 4.19 62.10
C ALA A 286 -13.70 5.33 62.62
N SER A 287 -14.84 4.94 63.18
CA SER A 287 -15.74 5.54 64.18
C SER A 287 -17.18 5.66 63.69
#